data_6555e9b6b9f78a8e3602a6e602d00820
#
_entry.id   6555e9b6b9f78a8e3602a6e602d00820
#
_cell.length_a   1.000
_cell.length_b   1.000
_cell.length_c   1.000
_cell.angle_alpha   90.00
_cell.angle_beta   90.00
_cell.angle_gamma   90.00
#
_symmetry.space_group_name_H-M   'P 1'
#
loop_
_entity.id
_entity.type
_entity.pdbx_description
1 polymer ?
#
loop_
_entity_poly.entity_id
_entity_poly.type
_entity_poly.pdbx_seq_one_letter_code
_entity_poly.pdbx_strand_id
1 'polypeptide(L)'
;MSTLMSCVAVPACGSDAPIAKISADRREGAAPTKPTLVFLHGIGGRASAWAPIQQACAQAGYASVAWDMPGYGDSPMIEPCTFDGLADALAALMDAQGLQQAVLVGHSLGGMVALQMWARHPERVAGLVLAASSPGFGQGSGDFQKAFIAQRLAPLEAGQSMADVADTLVPSMVAPGFDGPGLAQAKACMGSITPAAYKAALSALVQFEQRSALPTITVPTLCIAAEHDRTAAPSVVQRMAEKIPDARYLCLPGVGHLLTFEQPDSFAQTLLPFLWRFG
;
A
#
# COMPACT_ATOMS: atom_id res chain seq x y z
N MET A 1 18.23 4.90 21.62
CA MET A 1 17.84 6.09 20.84
C MET A 1 16.53 5.75 20.15
N SER A 2 15.47 6.46 20.49
CA SER A 2 14.12 6.15 20.01
C SER A 2 13.98 6.64 18.58
N THR A 3 13.91 5.72 17.61
CA THR A 3 13.59 6.03 16.21
C THR A 3 12.10 6.34 16.17
N LEU A 4 11.76 7.61 16.00
CA LEU A 4 10.37 8.04 15.89
C LEU A 4 9.84 7.65 14.51
N MET A 5 8.84 6.77 14.50
CA MET A 5 8.04 6.46 13.33
C MET A 5 7.01 7.57 13.12
N SER A 6 6.94 8.13 11.94
CA SER A 6 5.96 9.18 11.62
C SER A 6 4.89 8.66 10.68
N CYS A 7 3.65 8.67 11.14
CA CYS A 7 2.47 8.60 10.28
C CYS A 7 2.10 10.03 9.88
N VAL A 8 1.91 10.29 8.60
CA VAL A 8 1.59 11.62 8.09
C VAL A 8 0.20 11.61 7.47
N ALA A 9 -0.66 12.51 7.94
CA ALA A 9 -1.91 12.85 7.29
C ALA A 9 -1.68 13.93 6.23
N VAL A 10 -2.29 13.78 5.06
CA VAL A 10 -2.21 14.79 3.99
C VAL A 10 -3.33 15.80 4.19
N PRO A 11 -3.05 17.12 4.29
CA PRO A 11 -4.08 18.13 4.33
C PRO A 11 -4.83 18.20 2.99
N ALA A 12 -6.11 18.51 3.03
CA ALA A 12 -6.87 18.83 1.83
C ALA A 12 -6.23 20.02 1.12
N CYS A 13 -6.22 20.00 -0.20
CA CYS A 13 -5.70 21.10 -1.02
C CYS A 13 -6.34 22.43 -0.58
N GLY A 14 -5.55 23.32 0.04
CA GLY A 14 -5.99 24.66 0.47
C GLY A 14 -6.12 24.90 1.99
N SER A 15 -5.66 24.01 2.88
CA SER A 15 -5.64 24.27 4.31
C SER A 15 -4.21 24.46 4.86
N ASP A 16 -3.96 25.53 5.60
CA ASP A 16 -2.71 25.84 6.34
C ASP A 16 -2.54 24.99 7.61
N ALA A 17 -3.00 23.73 7.61
CA ALA A 17 -2.85 22.85 8.77
C ALA A 17 -1.39 22.41 8.93
N PRO A 18 -0.83 22.42 10.16
CA PRO A 18 0.57 22.06 10.38
C PRO A 18 0.81 20.58 10.03
N ILE A 19 1.72 20.35 9.10
CA ILE A 19 2.18 19.02 8.70
C ILE A 19 2.98 18.43 9.86
N ALA A 20 2.60 17.24 10.33
CA ALA A 20 3.35 16.53 11.35
C ALA A 20 4.80 16.30 10.86
N LYS A 21 5.78 16.68 11.70
CA LYS A 21 7.20 16.54 11.36
C LYS A 21 7.57 15.07 11.21
N ILE A 22 8.19 14.74 10.08
CA ILE A 22 8.92 13.48 9.94
C ILE A 22 10.13 13.53 10.86
N SER A 23 10.30 12.54 11.70
CA SER A 23 11.59 12.25 12.30
C SER A 23 12.26 11.09 11.55
N ALA A 24 12.88 11.41 10.42
CA ALA A 24 13.97 10.61 9.93
C ALA A 24 15.26 11.21 10.53
N ASP A 25 16.20 10.35 10.92
CA ASP A 25 17.52 10.79 11.36
C ASP A 25 18.26 11.34 10.13
N ARG A 26 17.94 12.60 9.76
CA ARG A 26 18.69 13.38 8.77
C ARG A 26 19.91 13.91 9.46
N ARG A 27 21.07 13.36 9.15
CA ARG A 27 22.33 14.03 9.44
C ARG A 27 22.34 15.35 8.66
N GLU A 28 22.34 16.48 9.36
CA GLU A 28 22.51 17.80 8.76
C GLU A 28 23.79 17.79 7.91
N GLY A 29 23.67 18.16 6.62
CA GLY A 29 24.79 18.47 5.75
C GLY A 29 25.14 17.46 4.67
N ALA A 30 24.57 16.24 4.62
CA ALA A 30 24.79 15.31 3.50
C ALA A 30 23.46 14.98 2.80
N ALA A 31 23.45 15.02 1.45
CA ALA A 31 22.36 14.45 0.69
C ALA A 31 22.20 12.97 1.09
N PRO A 32 20.97 12.47 1.29
CA PRO A 32 20.77 11.07 1.64
C PRO A 32 21.33 10.21 0.52
N THR A 33 22.28 9.31 0.85
CA THR A 33 22.88 8.39 -0.11
C THR A 33 21.90 7.31 -0.56
N LYS A 34 20.78 7.15 0.16
CA LYS A 34 19.74 6.15 -0.11
C LYS A 34 18.38 6.85 -0.30
N PRO A 35 17.54 6.35 -1.23
CA PRO A 35 16.21 6.92 -1.42
C PRO A 35 15.33 6.70 -0.19
N THR A 36 14.41 7.64 0.04
CA THR A 36 13.36 7.47 1.04
C THR A 36 12.33 6.45 0.56
N LEU A 37 11.86 5.60 1.46
CA LEU A 37 10.80 4.64 1.19
C LEU A 37 9.44 5.26 1.54
N VAL A 38 8.44 5.10 0.67
CA VAL A 38 7.07 5.50 0.96
C VAL A 38 6.18 4.26 0.96
N PHE A 39 5.60 3.95 2.12
CA PHE A 39 4.78 2.79 2.34
C PHE A 39 3.29 3.11 2.14
N LEU A 40 2.63 2.32 1.29
CA LEU A 40 1.25 2.51 0.85
C LEU A 40 0.43 1.27 1.25
N HIS A 41 -0.55 1.45 2.15
CA HIS A 41 -1.36 0.35 2.66
C HIS A 41 -2.47 -0.11 1.69
N GLY A 42 -3.04 -1.29 1.94
CA GLY A 42 -4.24 -1.79 1.24
C GLY A 42 -5.55 -1.23 1.83
N ILE A 43 -6.70 -1.63 1.26
CA ILE A 43 -8.03 -1.14 1.69
C ILE A 43 -8.28 -1.33 3.19
N GLY A 44 -7.86 -2.46 3.76
CA GLY A 44 -8.06 -2.76 5.19
C GLY A 44 -6.94 -2.26 6.10
N GLY A 45 -5.93 -1.57 5.55
CA GLY A 45 -4.73 -1.19 6.27
C GLY A 45 -4.72 0.24 6.77
N ARG A 46 -3.59 0.61 7.38
CA ARG A 46 -3.25 1.96 7.82
C ARG A 46 -1.73 2.13 7.79
N ALA A 47 -1.26 3.38 7.90
CA ALA A 47 0.18 3.67 8.01
C ALA A 47 0.84 2.87 9.14
N SER A 48 0.17 2.71 10.29
CA SER A 48 0.67 1.97 11.44
C SER A 48 0.96 0.48 11.18
N ALA A 49 0.35 -0.11 10.16
CA ALA A 49 0.60 -1.49 9.77
C ALA A 49 2.04 -1.74 9.28
N TRP A 50 2.73 -0.68 8.85
CA TRP A 50 4.09 -0.75 8.35
C TRP A 50 5.16 -0.62 9.42
N ALA A 51 4.78 -0.34 10.68
CA ALA A 51 5.70 -0.03 11.77
C ALA A 51 6.85 -1.05 11.95
N PRO A 52 6.63 -2.38 11.95
CA PRO A 52 7.72 -3.35 12.08
C PRO A 52 8.68 -3.31 10.88
N ILE A 53 8.15 -3.15 9.68
CA ILE A 53 8.93 -3.11 8.44
C ILE A 53 9.73 -1.81 8.36
N GLN A 54 9.13 -0.66 8.73
CA GLN A 54 9.84 0.62 8.82
C GLN A 54 10.99 0.54 9.82
N GLN A 55 10.80 -0.14 10.96
CA GLN A 55 11.85 -0.34 11.95
C GLN A 55 13.04 -1.11 11.36
N ALA A 56 12.77 -2.21 10.65
CA ALA A 56 13.82 -2.98 9.98
C ALA A 56 14.56 -2.16 8.91
N CYS A 57 13.83 -1.37 8.13
CA CYS A 57 14.42 -0.46 7.13
C CYS A 57 15.27 0.64 7.77
N ALA A 58 14.82 1.21 8.89
CA ALA A 58 15.57 2.23 9.63
C ALA A 58 16.88 1.66 10.20
N GLN A 59 16.88 0.43 10.73
CA GLN A 59 18.08 -0.27 11.17
C GLN A 59 19.07 -0.51 10.02
N ALA A 60 18.56 -0.68 8.80
CA ALA A 60 19.38 -0.79 7.59
C ALA A 60 19.77 0.58 6.98
N GLY A 61 19.45 1.70 7.65
CA GLY A 61 19.82 3.06 7.26
C GLY A 61 18.94 3.70 6.19
N TYR A 62 17.70 3.21 5.99
CA TYR A 62 16.72 3.81 5.10
C TYR A 62 15.76 4.73 5.86
N ALA A 63 15.58 5.96 5.38
CA ALA A 63 14.49 6.81 5.80
C ALA A 63 13.17 6.31 5.20
N SER A 64 12.06 6.48 5.92
CA SER A 64 10.77 6.03 5.41
C SER A 64 9.60 6.88 5.91
N VAL A 65 8.54 6.92 5.10
CA VAL A 65 7.24 7.52 5.41
C VAL A 65 6.17 6.46 5.18
N ALA A 66 5.29 6.24 6.14
CA ALA A 66 4.08 5.44 5.94
C ALA A 66 2.88 6.39 5.84
N TRP A 67 2.08 6.22 4.79
CA TRP A 67 0.97 7.09 4.47
C TRP A 67 -0.37 6.51 4.91
N ASP A 68 -1.17 7.27 5.63
CA ASP A 68 -2.61 7.03 5.70
C ASP A 68 -3.25 7.70 4.47
N MET A 69 -3.74 6.89 3.52
CA MET A 69 -4.36 7.39 2.29
C MET A 69 -5.57 8.28 2.59
N PRO A 70 -6.00 9.14 1.66
CA PRO A 70 -7.20 9.96 1.83
C PRO A 70 -8.41 9.15 2.32
N GLY A 71 -9.04 9.61 3.41
CA GLY A 71 -10.13 8.95 4.10
C GLY A 71 -9.72 7.97 5.20
N TYR A 72 -8.41 7.73 5.39
CA TYR A 72 -7.86 6.85 6.44
C TYR A 72 -7.18 7.68 7.53
N GLY A 73 -7.27 7.21 8.77
CA GLY A 73 -6.70 7.93 9.89
C GLY A 73 -7.26 9.35 10.01
N ASP A 74 -6.36 10.30 10.11
CA ASP A 74 -6.68 11.74 10.14
C ASP A 74 -6.59 12.38 8.75
N SER A 75 -6.30 11.59 7.69
CA SER A 75 -6.23 12.10 6.32
C SER A 75 -7.63 12.42 5.80
N PRO A 76 -7.89 13.66 5.33
CA PRO A 76 -9.19 14.02 4.78
C PRO A 76 -9.50 13.19 3.54
N MET A 77 -10.79 12.93 3.30
CA MET A 77 -11.23 12.30 2.06
C MET A 77 -11.05 13.24 0.87
N ILE A 78 -10.79 12.63 -0.30
CA ILE A 78 -10.87 13.32 -1.59
C ILE A 78 -12.17 12.88 -2.30
N GLU A 79 -12.82 13.82 -2.96
CA GLU A 79 -14.05 13.55 -3.71
C GLU A 79 -13.96 14.12 -5.13
N PRO A 80 -14.11 13.28 -6.15
CA PRO A 80 -14.28 11.83 -6.09
C PRO A 80 -12.98 11.11 -5.72
N CYS A 81 -13.08 9.98 -4.99
CA CYS A 81 -11.94 9.11 -4.74
C CYS A 81 -11.64 8.30 -6.02
N THR A 82 -10.58 8.69 -6.70
CA THR A 82 -10.09 8.03 -7.93
C THR A 82 -8.61 7.69 -7.79
N PHE A 83 -8.10 6.76 -8.60
CA PHE A 83 -6.66 6.48 -8.58
C PHE A 83 -5.82 7.68 -9.04
N ASP A 84 -6.32 8.51 -9.96
CA ASP A 84 -5.66 9.76 -10.33
C ASP A 84 -5.56 10.69 -9.12
N GLY A 85 -6.65 10.91 -8.40
CA GLY A 85 -6.66 11.72 -7.19
C GLY A 85 -5.77 11.14 -6.07
N LEU A 86 -5.70 9.81 -5.93
CA LEU A 86 -4.80 9.16 -4.97
C LEU A 86 -3.33 9.35 -5.36
N ALA A 87 -2.98 9.28 -6.65
CA ALA A 87 -1.63 9.53 -7.12
C ALA A 87 -1.23 11.01 -6.92
N ASP A 88 -2.15 11.95 -7.22
CA ASP A 88 -1.91 13.38 -7.00
C ASP A 88 -1.76 13.71 -5.51
N ALA A 89 -2.56 13.09 -4.62
CA ALA A 89 -2.42 13.22 -3.17
C ALA A 89 -1.08 12.62 -2.66
N LEU A 90 -0.61 11.52 -3.26
CA LEU A 90 0.71 10.95 -2.96
C LEU A 90 1.84 11.90 -3.40
N ALA A 91 1.72 12.51 -4.59
CA ALA A 91 2.68 13.50 -5.06
C ALA A 91 2.73 14.72 -4.11
N ALA A 92 1.57 15.21 -3.66
CA ALA A 92 1.49 16.30 -2.69
C ALA A 92 2.10 15.92 -1.32
N LEU A 93 1.90 14.68 -0.85
CA LEU A 93 2.60 14.15 0.33
C LEU A 93 4.13 14.21 0.12
N MET A 94 4.61 13.72 -1.02
CA MET A 94 6.05 13.71 -1.31
C MET A 94 6.63 15.13 -1.34
N ASP A 95 5.90 16.09 -1.91
CA ASP A 95 6.28 17.51 -1.93
C ASP A 95 6.38 18.09 -0.52
N ALA A 96 5.36 17.84 0.30
CA ALA A 96 5.33 18.27 1.71
C ALA A 96 6.48 17.66 2.53
N GLN A 97 7.02 16.52 2.12
CA GLN A 97 8.16 15.83 2.72
C GLN A 97 9.50 16.21 2.08
N GLY A 98 9.50 17.08 1.08
CA GLY A 98 10.70 17.47 0.32
C GLY A 98 11.31 16.31 -0.48
N LEU A 99 10.51 15.31 -0.87
CA LEU A 99 10.94 14.14 -1.61
C LEU A 99 10.77 14.38 -3.12
N GLN A 100 11.85 14.53 -3.84
CA GLN A 100 11.81 14.61 -5.30
C GLN A 100 11.47 13.25 -5.92
N GLN A 101 12.07 12.19 -5.39
CA GLN A 101 11.81 10.80 -5.77
C GLN A 101 11.76 9.91 -4.53
N ALA A 102 11.05 8.78 -4.64
CA ALA A 102 10.99 7.76 -3.59
C ALA A 102 10.90 6.34 -4.18
N VAL A 103 11.28 5.35 -3.38
CA VAL A 103 10.89 3.95 -3.63
C VAL A 103 9.51 3.75 -3.02
N LEU A 104 8.52 3.43 -3.85
CA LEU A 104 7.15 3.19 -3.42
C LEU A 104 6.96 1.72 -3.06
N VAL A 105 6.55 1.45 -1.83
CA VAL A 105 6.30 0.10 -1.31
C VAL A 105 4.80 -0.05 -1.05
N GLY A 106 4.09 -0.66 -2.00
CA GLY A 106 2.64 -0.75 -1.98
C GLY A 106 2.13 -2.17 -1.73
N HIS A 107 1.20 -2.30 -0.78
CA HIS A 107 0.45 -3.52 -0.53
C HIS A 107 -0.95 -3.42 -1.11
N SER A 108 -1.39 -4.43 -1.89
CA SER A 108 -2.74 -4.52 -2.45
C SER A 108 -3.14 -3.24 -3.19
N LEU A 109 -4.17 -2.51 -2.77
CA LEU A 109 -4.56 -1.20 -3.32
C LEU A 109 -3.39 -0.21 -3.32
N GLY A 110 -2.53 -0.22 -2.29
CA GLY A 110 -1.33 0.63 -2.26
C GLY A 110 -0.36 0.34 -3.40
N GLY A 111 -0.25 -0.93 -3.85
CA GLY A 111 0.50 -1.28 -5.05
C GLY A 111 -0.14 -0.76 -6.34
N MET A 112 -1.48 -0.70 -6.39
CA MET A 112 -2.21 -0.08 -7.49
C MET A 112 -1.98 1.45 -7.52
N VAL A 113 -1.96 2.10 -6.35
CA VAL A 113 -1.60 3.54 -6.24
C VAL A 113 -0.16 3.78 -6.72
N ALA A 114 0.78 2.89 -6.38
CA ALA A 114 2.15 2.99 -6.86
C ALA A 114 2.25 2.85 -8.39
N LEU A 115 1.47 1.96 -9.01
CA LEU A 115 1.37 1.84 -10.46
C LEU A 115 0.71 3.08 -11.10
N GLN A 116 -0.30 3.65 -10.45
CA GLN A 116 -0.91 4.90 -10.92
C GLN A 116 0.05 6.07 -10.81
N MET A 117 0.85 6.13 -9.73
CA MET A 117 1.91 7.13 -9.58
C MET A 117 2.94 7.03 -10.69
N TRP A 118 3.36 5.81 -11.07
CA TRP A 118 4.23 5.60 -12.23
C TRP A 118 3.59 6.13 -13.52
N ALA A 119 2.33 5.82 -13.75
CA ALA A 119 1.65 6.22 -14.98
C ALA A 119 1.50 7.74 -15.13
N ARG A 120 1.38 8.48 -14.01
CA ARG A 120 1.15 9.94 -13.99
C ARG A 120 2.41 10.75 -13.74
N HIS A 121 3.29 10.27 -12.88
CA HIS A 121 4.46 10.99 -12.37
C HIS A 121 5.68 10.07 -12.32
N PRO A 122 6.11 9.47 -13.47
CA PRO A 122 7.20 8.51 -13.48
C PRO A 122 8.53 9.08 -12.94
N GLU A 123 8.74 10.38 -13.11
CA GLU A 123 9.91 11.11 -12.60
C GLU A 123 10.00 11.15 -11.07
N ARG A 124 8.88 10.87 -10.38
CA ARG A 124 8.80 10.85 -8.90
C ARG A 124 9.11 9.48 -8.31
N VAL A 125 9.26 8.45 -9.15
CA VAL A 125 9.42 7.06 -8.72
C VAL A 125 10.86 6.59 -8.96
N ALA A 126 11.58 6.29 -7.89
CA ALA A 126 12.93 5.74 -7.95
C ALA A 126 12.93 4.20 -8.06
N GLY A 127 11.88 3.55 -7.58
CA GLY A 127 11.70 2.10 -7.63
C GLY A 127 10.32 1.69 -7.12
N LEU A 128 9.91 0.47 -7.42
CA LEU A 128 8.59 -0.07 -7.07
C LEU A 128 8.71 -1.39 -6.30
N VAL A 129 7.92 -1.53 -5.24
CA VAL A 129 7.63 -2.80 -4.58
C VAL A 129 6.14 -3.02 -4.58
N LEU A 130 5.69 -4.03 -5.33
CA LEU A 130 4.28 -4.34 -5.57
C LEU A 130 3.95 -5.65 -4.85
N ALA A 131 3.42 -5.54 -3.63
CA ALA A 131 3.15 -6.68 -2.77
C ALA A 131 1.66 -7.05 -2.78
N ALA A 132 1.33 -8.31 -3.07
CA ALA A 132 -0.04 -8.83 -3.12
C ALA A 132 -0.99 -7.89 -3.90
N SER A 133 -0.55 -7.41 -5.06
CA SER A 133 -1.23 -6.41 -5.87
C SER A 133 -1.48 -6.90 -7.30
N SER A 134 -2.21 -6.15 -8.08
CA SER A 134 -2.50 -6.46 -9.49
C SER A 134 -2.52 -5.19 -10.33
N PRO A 135 -2.27 -5.30 -11.65
CA PRO A 135 -2.25 -4.14 -12.55
C PRO A 135 -3.63 -3.70 -13.03
N GLY A 136 -4.69 -4.35 -12.57
CA GLY A 136 -6.06 -4.00 -12.92
C GLY A 136 -7.07 -4.87 -12.19
N PHE A 137 -8.29 -4.38 -12.04
CA PHE A 137 -9.35 -5.10 -11.34
C PHE A 137 -10.24 -5.87 -12.31
N GLY A 138 -10.15 -7.21 -12.22
CA GLY A 138 -11.01 -8.11 -13.01
C GLY A 138 -10.73 -8.06 -14.53
N GLN A 139 -11.50 -8.86 -15.24
CA GLN A 139 -11.65 -8.82 -16.70
C GLN A 139 -13.14 -9.03 -17.00
N GLY A 140 -13.75 -8.18 -17.81
CA GLY A 140 -15.09 -8.42 -18.28
C GLY A 140 -16.12 -7.33 -18.01
N SER A 141 -17.40 -7.73 -18.02
CA SER A 141 -18.54 -6.81 -17.90
C SER A 141 -18.59 -6.12 -16.53
N GLY A 142 -19.13 -4.90 -16.50
CA GLY A 142 -19.36 -4.16 -15.26
C GLY A 142 -20.23 -4.89 -14.22
N ASP A 143 -20.81 -6.05 -14.56
CA ASP A 143 -21.64 -6.85 -13.66
C ASP A 143 -20.79 -7.54 -12.58
N PHE A 144 -19.56 -7.99 -12.92
CA PHE A 144 -18.63 -8.52 -11.94
C PHE A 144 -18.25 -7.46 -10.90
N GLN A 145 -17.92 -6.24 -11.35
CA GLN A 145 -17.57 -5.13 -10.47
C GLN A 145 -18.74 -4.73 -9.56
N LYS A 146 -19.95 -4.67 -10.10
CA LYS A 146 -21.18 -4.39 -9.33
C LYS A 146 -21.43 -5.46 -8.28
N ALA A 147 -21.34 -6.74 -8.66
CA ALA A 147 -21.53 -7.86 -7.75
C ALA A 147 -20.48 -7.85 -6.62
N PHE A 148 -19.22 -7.57 -6.95
CA PHE A 148 -18.14 -7.46 -5.96
C PHE A 148 -18.43 -6.34 -4.94
N ILE A 149 -18.79 -5.14 -5.41
CA ILE A 149 -19.14 -4.02 -4.52
C ILE A 149 -20.34 -4.39 -3.64
N ALA A 150 -21.41 -4.91 -4.24
CA ALA A 150 -22.63 -5.28 -3.51
C ALA A 150 -22.33 -6.31 -2.40
N GLN A 151 -21.56 -7.35 -2.71
CA GLN A 151 -21.16 -8.35 -1.72
C GLN A 151 -20.35 -7.75 -0.56
N ARG A 152 -19.47 -6.80 -0.84
CA ARG A 152 -18.63 -6.15 0.17
C ARG A 152 -19.37 -5.13 1.02
N LEU A 153 -20.41 -4.50 0.47
CA LEU A 153 -21.20 -3.49 1.18
C LEU A 153 -22.45 -4.08 1.88
N ALA A 154 -22.92 -5.26 1.48
CA ALA A 154 -24.10 -5.89 2.06
C ALA A 154 -24.11 -5.94 3.61
N PRO A 155 -23.00 -6.27 4.30
CA PRO A 155 -22.99 -6.24 5.77
C PRO A 155 -23.25 -4.83 6.34
N LEU A 156 -22.66 -3.79 5.73
CA LEU A 156 -22.86 -2.39 6.15
C LEU A 156 -24.30 -1.92 5.88
N GLU A 157 -24.86 -2.32 4.75
CA GLU A 157 -26.25 -2.03 4.38
C GLU A 157 -27.24 -2.74 5.31
N ALA A 158 -26.85 -3.89 5.87
CA ALA A 158 -27.57 -4.61 6.92
C ALA A 158 -27.36 -4.03 8.33
N GLY A 159 -26.66 -2.90 8.47
CA GLY A 159 -26.43 -2.21 9.73
C GLY A 159 -25.25 -2.72 10.56
N GLN A 160 -24.42 -3.59 10.02
CA GLN A 160 -23.19 -4.02 10.68
C GLN A 160 -22.15 -2.89 10.70
N SER A 161 -21.31 -2.88 11.74
CA SER A 161 -20.18 -1.96 11.84
C SER A 161 -18.98 -2.41 10.97
N MET A 162 -18.02 -1.52 10.76
CA MET A 162 -16.74 -1.91 10.14
C MET A 162 -15.95 -2.93 10.97
N ALA A 163 -16.16 -2.96 12.29
CA ALA A 163 -15.57 -4.00 13.15
C ALA A 163 -16.17 -5.38 12.84
N ASP A 164 -17.50 -5.48 12.66
CA ASP A 164 -18.16 -6.74 12.28
C ASP A 164 -17.71 -7.20 10.89
N VAL A 165 -17.56 -6.26 9.94
CA VAL A 165 -17.00 -6.54 8.61
C VAL A 165 -15.57 -7.08 8.72
N ALA A 166 -14.73 -6.45 9.55
CA ALA A 166 -13.36 -6.88 9.76
C ALA A 166 -13.28 -8.28 10.39
N ASP A 167 -14.14 -8.57 11.36
CA ASP A 167 -14.22 -9.88 12.04
C ASP A 167 -14.55 -11.03 11.08
N THR A 168 -15.33 -10.76 10.05
CA THR A 168 -15.69 -11.75 9.02
C THR A 168 -14.67 -11.80 7.88
N LEU A 169 -14.22 -10.64 7.40
CA LEU A 169 -13.42 -10.55 6.18
C LEU A 169 -11.96 -10.89 6.41
N VAL A 170 -11.34 -10.32 7.46
CA VAL A 170 -9.90 -10.47 7.73
C VAL A 170 -9.48 -11.94 7.86
N PRO A 171 -10.21 -12.83 8.58
CA PRO A 171 -9.84 -14.24 8.64
C PRO A 171 -9.87 -14.96 7.29
N SER A 172 -10.64 -14.48 6.32
CA SER A 172 -10.69 -15.05 4.97
C SER A 172 -9.52 -14.65 4.08
N MET A 173 -8.74 -13.65 4.52
CA MET A 173 -7.64 -13.05 3.75
C MET A 173 -6.25 -13.50 4.23
N VAL A 174 -6.15 -14.13 5.38
CA VAL A 174 -4.90 -14.67 5.92
C VAL A 174 -4.69 -16.12 5.50
N ALA A 175 -3.48 -16.63 5.70
CA ALA A 175 -3.16 -18.03 5.46
C ALA A 175 -4.04 -18.97 6.32
N PRO A 176 -4.37 -20.18 5.83
CA PRO A 176 -5.14 -21.15 6.60
C PRO A 176 -4.49 -21.44 7.96
N GLY A 177 -5.26 -21.29 9.04
CA GLY A 177 -4.80 -21.54 10.41
C GLY A 177 -3.93 -20.44 11.01
N PHE A 178 -3.79 -19.28 10.35
CA PHE A 178 -3.06 -18.16 10.96
C PHE A 178 -3.85 -17.56 12.13
N ASP A 179 -3.24 -17.56 13.31
CA ASP A 179 -3.80 -17.07 14.58
C ASP A 179 -2.83 -16.11 15.32
N GLY A 180 -1.77 -15.67 14.64
CA GLY A 180 -0.76 -14.77 15.20
C GLY A 180 -1.30 -13.38 15.57
N PRO A 181 -0.51 -12.57 16.30
CA PRO A 181 -0.92 -11.24 16.79
C PRO A 181 -1.29 -10.28 15.66
N GLY A 182 -0.76 -10.48 14.46
CA GLY A 182 -1.10 -9.70 13.27
C GLY A 182 -2.57 -9.81 12.85
N LEU A 183 -3.25 -10.93 13.19
CA LEU A 183 -4.68 -11.08 12.91
C LEU A 183 -5.53 -10.04 13.66
N ALA A 184 -5.27 -9.88 14.96
CA ALA A 184 -5.96 -8.86 15.75
C ALA A 184 -5.63 -7.43 15.29
N GLN A 185 -4.38 -7.18 14.92
CA GLN A 185 -3.96 -5.88 14.38
C GLN A 185 -4.65 -5.56 13.05
N ALA A 186 -4.72 -6.53 12.13
CA ALA A 186 -5.42 -6.37 10.85
C ALA A 186 -6.92 -6.08 11.05
N LYS A 187 -7.59 -6.80 11.97
CA LYS A 187 -8.98 -6.53 12.36
C LYS A 187 -9.16 -5.13 12.92
N ALA A 188 -8.28 -4.71 13.83
CA ALA A 188 -8.34 -3.37 14.42
C ALA A 188 -8.13 -2.27 13.36
N CYS A 189 -7.17 -2.44 12.44
CA CYS A 189 -6.95 -1.52 11.33
C CYS A 189 -8.21 -1.40 10.47
N MET A 190 -8.74 -2.50 9.99
CA MET A 190 -9.92 -2.52 9.12
C MET A 190 -11.17 -2.00 9.84
N GLY A 191 -11.36 -2.38 11.11
CA GLY A 191 -12.50 -1.92 11.94
C GLY A 191 -12.47 -0.43 12.25
N SER A 192 -11.31 0.23 12.12
CA SER A 192 -11.16 1.68 12.36
C SER A 192 -11.49 2.55 11.15
N ILE A 193 -11.72 1.96 9.97
CA ILE A 193 -12.03 2.69 8.74
C ILE A 193 -13.48 3.16 8.79
N THR A 194 -13.77 4.37 8.29
CA THR A 194 -15.16 4.80 8.17
C THR A 194 -15.86 4.06 7.03
N PRO A 195 -17.17 3.75 7.14
CA PRO A 195 -17.93 3.15 6.03
C PRO A 195 -17.84 3.97 4.73
N ALA A 196 -17.77 5.31 4.84
CA ALA A 196 -17.63 6.19 3.68
C ALA A 196 -16.29 5.98 2.97
N ALA A 197 -15.18 5.95 3.71
CA ALA A 197 -13.85 5.70 3.15
C ALA A 197 -13.74 4.29 2.54
N TYR A 198 -14.29 3.27 3.21
CA TYR A 198 -14.32 1.91 2.68
C TYR A 198 -15.09 1.82 1.37
N LYS A 199 -16.28 2.44 1.29
CA LYS A 199 -17.09 2.50 0.07
C LYS A 199 -16.37 3.23 -1.06
N ALA A 200 -15.74 4.37 -0.76
CA ALA A 200 -14.98 5.15 -1.74
C ALA A 200 -13.80 4.35 -2.31
N ALA A 201 -13.03 3.68 -1.45
CA ALA A 201 -11.92 2.83 -1.86
C ALA A 201 -12.36 1.64 -2.72
N LEU A 202 -13.48 0.97 -2.39
CA LEU A 202 -14.05 -0.10 -3.22
C LEU A 202 -14.49 0.41 -4.58
N SER A 203 -15.13 1.61 -4.62
CA SER A 203 -15.58 2.22 -5.87
C SER A 203 -14.42 2.61 -6.80
N ALA A 204 -13.32 3.08 -6.23
CA ALA A 204 -12.08 3.32 -6.97
C ALA A 204 -11.47 1.99 -7.46
N LEU A 205 -11.33 1.00 -6.57
CA LEU A 205 -10.69 -0.29 -6.85
C LEU A 205 -11.23 -0.95 -8.13
N VAL A 206 -12.56 -0.99 -8.29
CA VAL A 206 -13.18 -1.71 -9.41
C VAL A 206 -12.99 -1.04 -10.76
N GLN A 207 -12.52 0.20 -10.78
CA GLN A 207 -12.23 0.97 -11.98
C GLN A 207 -10.75 0.98 -12.35
N PHE A 208 -9.90 0.34 -11.52
CA PHE A 208 -8.46 0.37 -11.72
C PHE A 208 -8.01 -0.43 -12.94
N GLU A 209 -7.22 0.22 -13.82
CA GLU A 209 -6.65 -0.41 -15.02
C GLU A 209 -5.31 0.24 -15.40
N GLN A 210 -4.20 -0.48 -15.18
CA GLN A 210 -2.84 -0.06 -15.52
C GLN A 210 -2.00 -1.18 -16.17
N ARG A 211 -2.64 -2.15 -16.81
CA ARG A 211 -1.93 -3.23 -17.52
C ARG A 211 -1.04 -2.70 -18.64
N SER A 212 -1.45 -1.61 -19.29
CA SER A 212 -0.70 -0.96 -20.36
C SER A 212 0.55 -0.22 -19.88
N ALA A 213 0.60 0.18 -18.61
CA ALA A 213 1.75 0.84 -18.04
C ALA A 213 2.91 -0.10 -17.70
N LEU A 214 2.66 -1.42 -17.50
CA LEU A 214 3.68 -2.36 -17.06
C LEU A 214 4.94 -2.39 -17.96
N PRO A 215 4.83 -2.43 -19.31
CA PRO A 215 6.01 -2.44 -20.17
C PRO A 215 6.80 -1.12 -20.17
N THR A 216 6.21 -0.04 -19.66
CA THR A 216 6.87 1.28 -19.60
C THR A 216 7.66 1.50 -18.33
N ILE A 217 7.56 0.59 -17.35
CA ILE A 217 8.26 0.70 -16.06
C ILE A 217 9.75 0.43 -16.28
N THR A 218 10.57 1.47 -16.14
CA THR A 218 12.02 1.43 -16.35
C THR A 218 12.84 1.44 -15.06
N VAL A 219 12.17 1.57 -13.91
CA VAL A 219 12.83 1.55 -12.60
C VAL A 219 12.90 0.14 -12.03
N PRO A 220 13.89 -0.16 -11.16
CA PRO A 220 13.94 -1.43 -10.46
C PRO A 220 12.60 -1.74 -9.78
N THR A 221 12.07 -2.94 -10.02
CA THR A 221 10.78 -3.36 -9.48
C THR A 221 10.89 -4.71 -8.77
N LEU A 222 10.22 -4.83 -7.62
CA LEU A 222 10.06 -6.08 -6.89
C LEU A 222 8.57 -6.40 -6.76
N CYS A 223 8.16 -7.55 -7.28
CA CYS A 223 6.80 -8.07 -7.13
C CYS A 223 6.80 -9.18 -6.09
N ILE A 224 6.08 -8.98 -4.98
CA ILE A 224 5.98 -9.94 -3.87
C ILE A 224 4.59 -10.56 -3.89
N ALA A 225 4.50 -11.86 -4.10
CA ALA A 225 3.30 -12.65 -3.94
C ALA A 225 3.24 -13.32 -2.58
N ALA A 226 2.07 -13.79 -2.19
CA ALA A 226 1.84 -14.58 -0.99
C ALA A 226 1.19 -15.92 -1.39
N GLU A 227 1.73 -17.04 -0.92
CA GLU A 227 1.37 -18.39 -1.40
C GLU A 227 -0.12 -18.71 -1.30
N HIS A 228 -0.75 -18.27 -0.21
CA HIS A 228 -2.17 -18.52 0.07
C HIS A 228 -3.09 -17.35 -0.29
N ASP A 229 -2.58 -16.34 -1.00
CA ASP A 229 -3.39 -15.18 -1.40
C ASP A 229 -4.43 -15.58 -2.47
N ARG A 230 -5.70 -15.40 -2.11
CA ARG A 230 -6.86 -15.62 -2.99
C ARG A 230 -7.41 -14.31 -3.58
N THR A 231 -6.93 -13.16 -3.10
CA THR A 231 -7.35 -11.82 -3.55
C THR A 231 -6.49 -11.36 -4.73
N ALA A 232 -5.16 -11.43 -4.58
CA ALA A 232 -4.18 -11.19 -5.64
C ALA A 232 -3.33 -12.45 -5.81
N ALA A 233 -3.91 -13.47 -6.44
CA ALA A 233 -3.30 -14.80 -6.56
C ALA A 233 -1.84 -14.72 -7.05
N PRO A 234 -0.93 -15.59 -6.56
CA PRO A 234 0.49 -15.60 -6.94
C PRO A 234 0.71 -15.54 -8.45
N SER A 235 -0.13 -16.24 -9.22
CA SER A 235 -0.06 -16.24 -10.69
C SER A 235 -0.40 -14.89 -11.33
N VAL A 236 -1.18 -14.02 -10.64
CA VAL A 236 -1.47 -12.65 -11.11
C VAL A 236 -0.24 -11.78 -10.91
N VAL A 237 0.36 -11.84 -9.71
CA VAL A 237 1.57 -11.09 -9.37
C VAL A 237 2.75 -11.53 -10.24
N GLN A 238 2.89 -12.82 -10.52
CA GLN A 238 3.91 -13.35 -11.41
C GLN A 238 3.76 -12.81 -12.83
N ARG A 239 2.55 -12.90 -13.42
CA ARG A 239 2.27 -12.35 -14.76
C ARG A 239 2.45 -10.82 -14.83
N MET A 240 2.25 -10.12 -13.73
CA MET A 240 2.55 -8.69 -13.65
C MET A 240 4.07 -8.47 -13.73
N ALA A 241 4.86 -9.21 -12.95
CA ALA A 241 6.32 -9.12 -12.97
C ALA A 241 6.91 -9.45 -14.36
N GLU A 242 6.39 -10.47 -15.03
CA GLU A 242 6.84 -10.88 -16.38
C GLU A 242 6.66 -9.78 -17.45
N LYS A 243 5.78 -8.80 -17.20
CA LYS A 243 5.51 -7.69 -18.12
C LYS A 243 6.32 -6.43 -17.82
N ILE A 244 7.03 -6.39 -16.70
CA ILE A 244 7.86 -5.26 -16.28
C ILE A 244 9.32 -5.58 -16.61
N PRO A 245 10.02 -4.77 -17.43
CA PRO A 245 11.36 -5.08 -17.96
C PRO A 245 12.41 -5.41 -16.90
N ASP A 246 12.46 -4.68 -15.78
CA ASP A 246 13.43 -4.90 -14.68
C ASP A 246 12.71 -5.31 -13.38
N ALA A 247 11.84 -6.30 -13.46
CA ALA A 247 11.16 -6.83 -12.29
C ALA A 247 11.79 -8.13 -11.78
N ARG A 248 11.79 -8.25 -10.44
CA ARG A 248 12.01 -9.52 -9.73
C ARG A 248 10.69 -10.00 -9.14
N TYR A 249 10.46 -11.28 -9.21
CA TYR A 249 9.30 -11.94 -8.59
C TYR A 249 9.75 -12.82 -7.44
N LEU A 250 9.06 -12.73 -6.31
CA LEU A 250 9.22 -13.61 -5.16
C LEU A 250 7.84 -13.97 -4.61
N CYS A 251 7.69 -15.21 -4.13
CA CYS A 251 6.49 -15.66 -3.45
C CYS A 251 6.84 -16.04 -2.01
N LEU A 252 6.21 -15.39 -1.04
CA LEU A 252 6.37 -15.72 0.37
C LEU A 252 5.57 -16.97 0.71
N PRO A 253 6.22 -18.03 1.26
CA PRO A 253 5.54 -19.26 1.63
C PRO A 253 4.73 -19.09 2.91
N GLY A 254 3.62 -19.83 3.02
CA GLY A 254 2.78 -19.90 4.22
C GLY A 254 2.07 -18.60 4.60
N VAL A 255 1.87 -17.68 3.63
CA VAL A 255 1.32 -16.34 3.86
C VAL A 255 0.08 -16.14 3.01
N GLY A 256 -0.93 -15.47 3.56
CA GLY A 256 -2.11 -15.01 2.84
C GLY A 256 -1.96 -13.58 2.31
N HIS A 257 -3.09 -12.96 1.98
CA HIS A 257 -3.13 -11.61 1.41
C HIS A 257 -2.53 -10.54 2.33
N LEU A 258 -2.67 -10.72 3.64
CA LEU A 258 -2.27 -9.73 4.65
C LEU A 258 -0.82 -9.93 5.11
N LEU A 259 0.08 -10.16 4.17
CA LEU A 259 1.48 -10.56 4.38
C LEU A 259 2.26 -9.62 5.33
N THR A 260 1.92 -8.32 5.36
CA THR A 260 2.56 -7.33 6.26
C THR A 260 2.14 -7.49 7.72
N PHE A 261 1.00 -8.12 7.98
CA PHE A 261 0.52 -8.46 9.32
C PHE A 261 0.89 -9.89 9.70
N GLU A 262 0.89 -10.81 8.73
CA GLU A 262 1.14 -12.22 8.97
C GLU A 262 2.64 -12.51 9.23
N GLN A 263 3.51 -11.95 8.39
CA GLN A 263 4.95 -12.18 8.45
C GLN A 263 5.74 -10.91 8.14
N PRO A 264 5.68 -9.85 8.96
CA PRO A 264 6.39 -8.60 8.73
C PRO A 264 7.90 -8.77 8.63
N ASP A 265 8.48 -9.70 9.39
CA ASP A 265 9.93 -9.97 9.36
C ASP A 265 10.35 -10.62 8.04
N SER A 266 9.59 -11.60 7.53
CA SER A 266 9.84 -12.23 6.23
C SER A 266 9.69 -11.22 5.10
N PHE A 267 8.73 -10.30 5.21
CA PHE A 267 8.57 -9.20 4.27
C PHE A 267 9.79 -8.29 4.27
N ALA A 268 10.25 -7.86 5.44
CA ALA A 268 11.44 -7.01 5.57
C ALA A 268 12.70 -7.71 5.04
N GLN A 269 12.88 -9.01 5.35
CA GLN A 269 14.00 -9.82 4.84
C GLN A 269 13.97 -9.96 3.31
N THR A 270 12.80 -9.91 2.71
CA THR A 270 12.63 -9.93 1.24
C THR A 270 12.90 -8.54 0.63
N LEU A 271 12.45 -7.49 1.30
CA LEU A 271 12.59 -6.11 0.86
C LEU A 271 14.03 -5.61 0.90
N LEU A 272 14.73 -5.82 2.01
CA LEU A 272 16.06 -5.24 2.25
C LEU A 272 17.11 -5.60 1.17
N PRO A 273 17.25 -6.85 0.69
CA PRO A 273 18.20 -7.17 -0.39
C PRO A 273 17.86 -6.50 -1.71
N PHE A 274 16.57 -6.23 -1.99
CA PHE A 274 16.18 -5.46 -3.17
C PHE A 274 16.61 -4.00 -3.05
N LEU A 275 16.51 -3.42 -1.85
CA LEU A 275 16.86 -2.03 -1.59
C LEU A 275 18.39 -1.76 -1.78
N TRP A 276 19.24 -2.77 -1.68
CA TRP A 276 20.68 -2.62 -1.95
C TRP A 276 20.99 -2.20 -3.39
N ARG A 277 20.04 -2.28 -4.31
CA ARG A 277 20.17 -1.76 -5.68
C ARG A 277 20.25 -0.23 -5.74
N PHE A 278 19.89 0.44 -4.67
CA PHE A 278 19.84 1.90 -4.61
C PHE A 278 21.01 2.53 -3.82
N GLY A 279 22.02 1.75 -3.45
CA GLY A 279 23.23 2.23 -2.79
C GLY A 279 23.54 1.60 -1.47
#